data_70a3418e31662b9d092840be5ce642d8
#
_entry.id   70a3418e31662b9d092840be5ce642d8
#
_cell.length_a   1.000
_cell.length_b   1.000
_cell.length_c   1.000
_cell.angle_alpha   90.00
_cell.angle_beta   90.00
_cell.angle_gamma   90.00
#
_symmetry.space_group_name_H-M   'P 1'
#
loop_
_entity.id
_entity.type
_entity.pdbx_description
1 polymer ?
#
loop_
_entity_poly.entity_id
_entity_poly.type
_entity_poly.pdbx_seq_one_letter_code
_entity_poly.pdbx_strand_id
1 'polypeptide(L)'
;MKRHLNVLGCLQGADILSFADELLPFAERAAHEALEALSPTRCAGCERAGALICQDCLAALALIDPRYSCTRCGAPFGDLLCTECSVEGESSAMAEALDRCLACAVYAHPLPRIIKANKDAGERRLAPYLAELLYDT
;
A
#
# COMPACT_ATOMS: atom_id res chain seq x y z
N MET A 1 -19.14 -30.60 26.26
CA MET A 1 -18.97 -30.50 27.71
C MET A 1 -18.63 -29.04 28.03
N LYS A 2 -19.64 -28.29 28.50
CA LYS A 2 -19.54 -26.87 28.87
C LYS A 2 -19.00 -26.82 30.33
N ARG A 3 -17.88 -26.12 30.54
CA ARG A 3 -17.47 -25.75 31.90
C ARG A 3 -17.80 -24.29 32.12
N HIS A 4 -18.88 -24.08 32.92
CA HIS A 4 -19.15 -22.82 33.58
C HIS A 4 -18.08 -22.58 34.63
N LEU A 5 -17.40 -21.46 34.57
CA LEU A 5 -16.67 -20.89 35.71
C LEU A 5 -17.41 -19.63 36.13
N ASN A 6 -18.18 -19.79 37.18
CA ASN A 6 -18.68 -18.72 38.03
C ASN A 6 -17.49 -18.12 38.79
N VAL A 7 -17.23 -16.83 38.61
CA VAL A 7 -16.47 -16.02 39.55
C VAL A 7 -17.33 -14.84 39.97
N LEU A 8 -18.13 -15.08 40.98
CA LEU A 8 -18.71 -14.03 41.83
C LEU A 8 -17.64 -13.58 42.82
N GLY A 9 -17.40 -12.30 42.88
CA GLY A 9 -16.82 -11.66 44.05
C GLY A 9 -15.53 -10.88 43.80
N CYS A 10 -15.64 -9.63 43.38
CA CYS A 10 -14.96 -8.48 43.98
C CYS A 10 -15.45 -7.20 43.31
N LEU A 11 -16.57 -6.71 43.75
CA LEU A 11 -17.04 -5.36 43.51
C LEU A 11 -16.34 -4.48 44.56
N GLN A 12 -15.48 -3.58 44.04
CA GLN A 12 -15.17 -2.25 44.58
C GLN A 12 -13.83 -1.76 43.97
N GLY A 13 -13.92 -1.04 42.91
CA GLY A 13 -12.76 -0.44 42.23
C GLY A 13 -12.87 -0.40 40.68
N ALA A 14 -13.96 -0.93 40.14
CA ALA A 14 -14.12 -1.18 38.70
C ALA A 14 -14.63 0.03 37.89
N ASP A 15 -15.18 1.07 38.51
CA ASP A 15 -15.94 2.07 37.76
C ASP A 15 -15.06 3.12 37.07
N ILE A 16 -13.87 3.40 37.58
CA ILE A 16 -12.99 4.43 36.98
C ILE A 16 -12.22 3.86 35.80
N LEU A 17 -11.80 2.61 35.84
CA LEU A 17 -11.07 1.96 34.75
C LEU A 17 -12.00 1.62 33.58
N SER A 18 -13.25 1.23 33.86
CA SER A 18 -14.27 0.98 32.84
C SER A 18 -14.65 2.24 32.08
N PHE A 19 -14.76 3.38 32.78
CA PHE A 19 -15.03 4.68 32.16
C PHE A 19 -13.85 5.17 31.31
N ALA A 20 -12.62 4.86 31.69
CA ALA A 20 -11.44 5.18 30.91
C ALA A 20 -11.38 4.39 29.61
N ASP A 21 -11.72 3.10 29.62
CA ASP A 21 -11.75 2.24 28.43
C ASP A 21 -12.85 2.64 27.43
N GLU A 22 -13.97 3.15 27.89
CA GLU A 22 -15.02 3.68 26.99
C GLU A 22 -14.69 5.05 26.41
N LEU A 23 -13.91 5.88 27.10
CA LEU A 23 -13.53 7.22 26.65
C LEU A 23 -12.29 7.23 25.75
N LEU A 24 -11.40 6.23 25.89
CA LEU A 24 -10.19 6.11 25.06
C LEU A 24 -10.48 6.17 23.55
N PRO A 25 -11.42 5.39 22.99
CA PRO A 25 -11.69 5.43 21.56
C PRO A 25 -12.28 6.79 21.10
N PHE A 26 -12.97 7.49 22.01
CA PHE A 26 -13.53 8.81 21.71
C PHE A 26 -12.44 9.90 21.75
N ALA A 27 -11.53 9.82 22.71
CA ALA A 27 -10.40 10.73 22.82
C ALA A 27 -9.40 10.54 21.64
N GLU A 28 -9.15 9.30 21.24
CA GLU A 28 -8.32 9.00 20.07
C GLU A 28 -8.93 9.52 18.76
N ARG A 29 -10.24 9.36 18.58
CA ARG A 29 -10.96 9.93 17.42
C ARG A 29 -10.90 11.45 17.41
N ALA A 30 -11.18 12.10 18.54
CA ALA A 30 -11.12 13.55 18.64
C ALA A 30 -9.69 14.08 18.41
N ALA A 31 -8.68 13.42 18.93
CA ALA A 31 -7.29 13.74 18.67
C ALA A 31 -6.91 13.56 17.18
N HIS A 32 -7.39 12.48 16.56
CA HIS A 32 -7.17 12.24 15.15
C HIS A 32 -7.84 13.29 14.26
N GLU A 33 -9.10 13.64 14.55
CA GLU A 33 -9.82 14.70 13.84
C GLU A 33 -9.15 16.07 14.00
N ALA A 34 -8.66 16.38 15.21
CA ALA A 34 -7.91 17.61 15.46
C ALA A 34 -6.58 17.65 14.69
N LEU A 35 -5.86 16.54 14.65
CA LEU A 35 -4.62 16.41 13.88
C LEU A 35 -4.86 16.53 12.38
N GLU A 36 -5.90 15.90 11.86
CA GLU A 36 -6.29 16.03 10.45
C GLU A 36 -6.74 17.45 10.10
N ALA A 37 -7.35 18.19 11.02
CA ALA A 37 -7.70 19.60 10.82
C ALA A 37 -6.48 20.51 10.74
N LEU A 38 -5.43 20.22 11.54
CA LEU A 38 -4.19 21.00 11.58
C LEU A 38 -3.19 20.59 10.49
N SER A 39 -3.15 19.30 10.14
CA SER A 39 -2.24 18.73 9.16
C SER A 39 -2.96 17.66 8.35
N PRO A 40 -3.78 18.06 7.37
CA PRO A 40 -4.58 17.13 6.60
C PRO A 40 -3.70 16.17 5.81
N THR A 41 -4.08 14.89 5.82
CA THR A 41 -3.48 13.87 4.96
C THR A 41 -3.56 14.32 3.50
N ARG A 42 -2.41 14.33 2.83
CA ARG A 42 -2.30 14.73 1.42
C ARG A 42 -2.00 13.54 0.53
N CYS A 43 -2.59 13.58 -0.66
CA CYS A 43 -2.38 12.55 -1.66
C CYS A 43 -0.91 12.53 -2.11
N ALA A 44 -0.25 11.38 -1.98
CA ALA A 44 1.14 11.20 -2.38
C ALA A 44 1.39 11.42 -3.89
N GLY A 45 0.35 11.29 -4.72
CA GLY A 45 0.44 11.55 -6.16
C GLY A 45 0.27 13.01 -6.55
N CYS A 46 -0.76 13.72 -6.03
CA CYS A 46 -1.15 15.07 -6.48
C CYS A 46 -1.22 16.12 -5.35
N GLU A 47 -0.91 15.76 -4.09
CA GLU A 47 -0.91 16.63 -2.91
C GLU A 47 -2.29 17.17 -2.48
N ARG A 48 -3.38 16.74 -3.14
CA ARG A 48 -4.73 17.09 -2.73
C ARG A 48 -5.03 16.53 -1.34
N ALA A 49 -5.64 17.33 -0.47
CA ALA A 49 -6.03 16.89 0.86
C ALA A 49 -7.19 15.89 0.84
N GLY A 50 -7.29 15.04 1.86
CA GLY A 50 -8.41 14.16 2.12
C GLY A 50 -8.15 12.65 1.94
N ALA A 51 -7.06 12.25 1.29
CA ALA A 51 -6.72 10.83 1.14
C ALA A 51 -5.21 10.65 0.93
N LEU A 52 -4.69 9.50 1.36
CA LEU A 52 -3.28 9.13 1.16
C LEU A 52 -2.94 8.88 -0.31
N ILE A 53 -3.88 8.29 -1.05
CA ILE A 53 -3.91 8.23 -2.51
C ILE A 53 -5.35 8.52 -2.93
N CYS A 54 -5.60 9.60 -3.68
CA CYS A 54 -6.94 9.94 -4.13
C CYS A 54 -7.38 9.06 -5.32
N GLN A 55 -8.69 8.98 -5.54
CA GLN A 55 -9.29 8.17 -6.60
C GLN A 55 -8.75 8.54 -8.00
N ASP A 56 -8.54 9.84 -8.26
CA ASP A 56 -8.00 10.29 -9.53
C ASP A 56 -6.59 9.76 -9.78
N CYS A 57 -5.75 9.73 -8.72
CA CYS A 57 -4.40 9.18 -8.82
C CYS A 57 -4.40 7.65 -8.94
N LEU A 58 -5.32 6.96 -8.26
CA LEU A 58 -5.47 5.51 -8.44
C LEU A 58 -5.92 5.17 -9.86
N ALA A 59 -6.90 5.89 -10.40
CA ALA A 59 -7.39 5.70 -11.76
C ALA A 59 -6.36 6.09 -12.84
N ALA A 60 -5.41 6.96 -12.51
CA ALA A 60 -4.34 7.37 -13.43
C ALA A 60 -3.13 6.43 -13.42
N LEU A 61 -3.11 5.40 -12.57
CA LEU A 61 -2.05 4.38 -12.62
C LEU A 61 -2.15 3.58 -13.92
N ALA A 62 -1.08 3.59 -14.70
CA ALA A 62 -0.97 2.78 -15.91
C ALA A 62 -0.57 1.34 -15.53
N LEU A 63 -1.56 0.55 -15.12
CA LEU A 63 -1.34 -0.85 -14.75
C LEU A 63 -0.93 -1.68 -15.97
N ILE A 64 -0.04 -2.66 -15.75
CA ILE A 64 0.42 -3.58 -16.76
C ILE A 64 -0.37 -4.87 -16.62
N ASP A 65 -1.07 -5.29 -17.69
CA ASP A 65 -1.71 -6.61 -17.71
C ASP A 65 -0.61 -7.68 -17.92
N PRO A 66 -0.44 -8.63 -16.99
CA PRO A 66 0.59 -9.66 -17.10
C PRO A 66 0.49 -10.50 -18.38
N ARG A 67 -0.71 -10.60 -18.97
CA ARG A 67 -0.94 -11.34 -20.23
C ARG A 67 -0.32 -10.67 -21.45
N TYR A 68 -0.08 -9.36 -21.36
CA TYR A 68 0.49 -8.53 -22.43
C TYR A 68 1.84 -7.93 -22.02
N SER A 69 2.53 -8.58 -21.12
CA SER A 69 3.87 -8.17 -20.67
C SER A 69 4.94 -9.20 -21.08
N CYS A 70 6.14 -8.71 -21.26
CA CYS A 70 7.29 -9.58 -21.55
C CYS A 70 7.50 -10.57 -20.39
N THR A 71 7.53 -11.87 -20.68
CA THR A 71 7.69 -12.92 -19.66
C THR A 71 9.07 -12.89 -18.97
N ARG A 72 10.05 -12.22 -19.57
CA ARG A 72 11.42 -12.14 -19.04
C ARG A 72 11.64 -10.87 -18.21
N CYS A 73 11.34 -9.70 -18.74
CA CYS A 73 11.63 -8.41 -18.08
C CYS A 73 10.41 -7.66 -17.57
N GLY A 74 9.18 -8.15 -17.83
CA GLY A 74 7.94 -7.49 -17.41
C GLY A 74 7.60 -6.22 -18.19
N ALA A 75 8.30 -5.90 -19.29
CA ALA A 75 8.01 -4.72 -20.11
C ALA A 75 6.58 -4.77 -20.64
N PRO A 76 5.81 -3.65 -20.61
CA PRO A 76 4.46 -3.58 -21.15
C PRO A 76 4.49 -3.70 -22.69
N PHE A 77 3.35 -4.12 -23.26
CA PHE A 77 3.18 -4.24 -24.72
C PHE A 77 4.03 -5.32 -25.40
N GLY A 78 4.52 -6.33 -24.64
CA GLY A 78 5.21 -7.48 -25.19
C GLY A 78 4.27 -8.68 -25.34
N ASP A 79 4.35 -9.37 -26.47
CA ASP A 79 3.86 -10.74 -26.59
C ASP A 79 5.00 -11.67 -26.21
N LEU A 80 4.84 -12.51 -25.22
CA LEU A 80 5.82 -13.50 -24.74
C LEU A 80 7.22 -12.93 -24.44
N LEU A 81 7.88 -12.30 -25.43
CA LEU A 81 9.17 -11.61 -25.29
C LEU A 81 9.14 -10.27 -26.01
N CYS A 82 9.64 -9.20 -25.35
CA CYS A 82 9.83 -7.91 -25.98
C CYS A 82 11.01 -7.93 -26.96
N THR A 83 11.10 -6.91 -27.81
CA THR A 83 12.16 -6.80 -28.81
C THR A 83 13.56 -6.82 -28.19
N GLU A 84 13.75 -6.23 -27.04
CA GLU A 84 15.05 -6.22 -26.33
C GLU A 84 15.42 -7.60 -25.77
N CYS A 85 14.43 -8.37 -25.30
CA CYS A 85 14.66 -9.70 -24.77
C CYS A 85 14.72 -10.81 -25.85
N SER A 86 14.22 -10.52 -27.04
CA SER A 86 14.20 -11.45 -28.17
C SER A 86 15.47 -11.44 -29.03
N VAL A 87 16.31 -10.41 -28.91
CA VAL A 87 17.58 -10.34 -29.64
C VAL A 87 18.56 -11.35 -29.06
N GLU A 88 18.83 -12.41 -29.82
CA GLU A 88 19.85 -13.42 -29.50
C GLU A 88 21.23 -12.77 -29.55
N GLY A 89 21.91 -12.64 -28.41
CA GLY A 89 23.33 -12.27 -28.35
C GLY A 89 23.71 -11.17 -27.36
N GLU A 90 22.81 -10.36 -26.87
CA GLU A 90 23.08 -9.45 -25.76
C GLU A 90 22.28 -9.91 -24.52
N SER A 91 22.77 -10.95 -23.90
CA SER A 91 22.35 -11.36 -22.57
C SER A 91 22.66 -10.22 -21.61
N SER A 92 21.66 -9.41 -21.30
CA SER A 92 21.76 -8.46 -20.19
C SER A 92 22.17 -9.25 -18.96
N ALA A 93 23.19 -8.81 -18.22
CA ALA A 93 23.65 -9.47 -16.98
C ALA A 93 22.50 -9.68 -15.97
N MET A 94 21.44 -8.88 -16.07
CA MET A 94 20.20 -9.06 -15.30
C MET A 94 19.39 -10.28 -15.77
N ALA A 95 19.43 -10.64 -17.03
CA ALA A 95 18.70 -11.77 -17.59
C ALA A 95 19.32 -13.12 -17.21
N GLU A 96 20.59 -13.15 -16.85
CA GLU A 96 21.26 -14.35 -16.31
C GLU A 96 21.07 -14.50 -14.80
N ALA A 97 20.78 -13.40 -14.08
CA ALA A 97 20.65 -13.38 -12.64
C ALA A 97 19.21 -13.64 -12.13
N LEU A 98 18.19 -13.43 -12.98
CA LEU A 98 16.78 -13.53 -12.61
C LEU A 98 16.01 -14.40 -13.60
N ASP A 99 15.28 -15.38 -13.10
CA ASP A 99 14.43 -16.25 -13.92
C ASP A 99 13.26 -15.47 -14.55
N ARG A 100 12.71 -14.50 -13.83
CA ARG A 100 11.58 -13.67 -14.27
C ARG A 100 11.53 -12.35 -13.52
N CYS A 101 11.09 -11.30 -14.21
CA CYS A 101 10.77 -10.03 -13.63
C CYS A 101 9.28 -9.72 -13.87
N LEU A 102 8.56 -9.30 -12.83
CA LEU A 102 7.17 -8.87 -12.91
C LEU A 102 7.10 -7.36 -12.68
N ALA A 103 6.25 -6.68 -13.45
CA ALA A 103 5.99 -5.26 -13.30
C ALA A 103 4.47 -5.02 -13.21
N CYS A 104 4.03 -4.38 -12.15
CA CYS A 104 2.61 -4.09 -11.93
C CYS A 104 2.11 -2.83 -12.65
N ALA A 105 2.99 -1.86 -12.89
CA ALA A 105 2.60 -0.60 -13.51
C ALA A 105 3.78 0.07 -14.22
N VAL A 106 3.46 0.91 -15.21
CA VAL A 106 4.43 1.77 -15.88
C VAL A 106 4.91 2.85 -14.91
N TYR A 107 6.22 3.12 -14.88
CA TYR A 107 6.82 4.15 -14.05
C TYR A 107 6.55 5.55 -14.60
N ALA A 108 5.26 5.93 -14.63
CA ALA A 108 4.73 7.21 -15.08
C ALA A 108 3.91 7.86 -13.97
N HIS A 109 3.65 9.19 -14.09
CA HIS A 109 2.81 9.90 -13.12
C HIS A 109 1.46 9.18 -12.93
N PRO A 110 0.98 8.96 -11.67
CA PRO A 110 1.48 9.48 -10.38
C PRO A 110 2.44 8.54 -9.63
N LEU A 111 2.71 7.34 -10.11
CA LEU A 111 3.44 6.28 -9.42
C LEU A 111 4.82 6.71 -8.88
N PRO A 112 5.68 7.43 -9.63
CA PRO A 112 6.98 7.86 -9.12
C PRO A 112 6.91 8.70 -7.85
N ARG A 113 5.88 9.56 -7.74
CA ARG A 113 5.68 10.40 -6.55
C ARG A 113 5.24 9.57 -5.36
N ILE A 114 4.33 8.62 -5.57
CA ILE A 114 3.84 7.69 -4.54
C ILE A 114 5.00 6.84 -4.00
N ILE A 115 5.84 6.29 -4.89
CA ILE A 115 7.01 5.50 -4.49
C ILE A 115 8.01 6.37 -3.71
N LYS A 116 8.31 7.59 -4.17
CA LYS A 116 9.21 8.50 -3.46
C LYS A 116 8.66 8.92 -2.10
N ALA A 117 7.36 9.18 -1.98
CA ALA A 117 6.75 9.48 -0.69
C ALA A 117 6.93 8.33 0.31
N ASN A 118 6.82 7.09 -0.13
CA ASN A 118 7.06 5.93 0.72
C ASN A 118 8.54 5.75 1.07
N LYS A 119 9.43 5.80 0.07
CA LYS A 119 10.87 5.49 0.25
C LYS A 119 11.66 6.64 0.87
N ASP A 120 11.48 7.85 0.37
CA ASP A 120 12.33 9.00 0.68
C ASP A 120 11.73 9.85 1.81
N ALA A 121 10.40 10.07 1.79
CA ALA A 121 9.71 10.82 2.85
C ALA A 121 9.26 9.95 4.02
N GLY A 122 9.41 8.63 3.94
CA GLY A 122 9.09 7.70 5.01
C GLY A 122 7.58 7.52 5.27
N GLU A 123 6.72 7.82 4.30
CA GLU A 123 5.27 7.65 4.43
C GLU A 123 4.90 6.15 4.36
N ARG A 124 5.08 5.48 5.49
CA ARG A 124 4.89 4.02 5.61
C ARG A 124 3.45 3.56 5.41
N ARG A 125 2.47 4.44 5.59
CA ARG A 125 1.05 4.14 5.36
C ARG A 125 0.76 3.77 3.89
N LEU A 126 1.68 4.12 2.96
CA LEU A 126 1.60 3.74 1.55
C LEU A 126 1.99 2.28 1.28
N ALA A 127 2.73 1.64 2.18
CA ALA A 127 3.24 0.30 1.97
C ALA A 127 2.15 -0.77 1.69
N PRO A 128 1.01 -0.79 2.40
CA PRO A 128 -0.08 -1.72 2.09
C PRO A 128 -0.63 -1.56 0.67
N TYR A 129 -0.82 -0.31 0.20
CA TYR A 129 -1.32 -0.03 -1.16
C TYR A 129 -0.35 -0.50 -2.23
N LEU A 130 0.96 -0.26 -2.02
CA LEU A 130 2.00 -0.71 -2.95
C LEU A 130 2.14 -2.23 -2.95
N ALA A 131 1.96 -2.88 -1.79
CA ALA A 131 1.96 -4.33 -1.68
C ALA A 131 0.76 -4.96 -2.41
N GLU A 132 -0.42 -4.39 -2.28
CA GLU A 132 -1.63 -4.84 -2.99
C GLU A 132 -1.45 -4.76 -4.51
N LEU A 133 -0.91 -3.63 -5.01
CA LEU A 133 -0.59 -3.48 -6.44
C LEU A 133 0.39 -4.56 -6.96
N LEU A 134 1.34 -4.97 -6.14
CA LEU A 134 2.30 -6.04 -6.51
C LEU A 134 1.70 -7.44 -6.38
N TYR A 135 0.74 -7.62 -5.48
CA TYR A 135 0.11 -8.93 -5.26
C TYR A 135 -0.84 -9.31 -6.39
N ASP A 136 -1.52 -8.32 -6.97
CA ASP A 136 -2.51 -8.51 -8.06
C ASP A 136 -1.84 -8.72 -9.45
N THR A 137 -0.50 -8.72 -9.50
CA THR A 137 0.30 -8.94 -10.72
C THR A 137 0.72 -10.39 -10.86
#